data_02e7d18c24ac46e3580758ec1ba1ef16
#
_entry.id   02e7d18c24ac46e3580758ec1ba1ef16
#
_cell.length_a   1.000
_cell.length_b   1.000
_cell.length_c   1.000
_cell.angle_alpha   90.00
_cell.angle_beta   90.00
_cell.angle_gamma   90.00
#
_symmetry.space_group_name_H-M   'P 1'
#
loop_
_entity.id
_entity.type
_entity.pdbx_description
1 polymer ?
#
loop_
_entity_poly.entity_id
_entity_poly.type
_entity_poly.pdbx_seq_one_letter_code
_entity_poly.pdbx_strand_id
1 'polypeptide(L)'
;DWNKKLYPGPLELGFDYYFGVPILNSHPPFVYVENHHVVGYTPDDPFVKGKRAETAEFDEKFGLKDIGGAVAAHRLYKDREVGTTLKNKAVEWIKGHKDEPFFLYYATTNIHHPFTPAERFVGSSEAGPYGDSIHELDWIVGEIMKTLEEEGLADNTLFIFTSDNGPMMNRGGQEAWRRGHH
;
A
#
# COMPACT_ATOMS: atom_id res chain seq x y z
N ASP A 1 5.88 8.79 19.16
CA ASP A 1 7.28 8.82 18.75
C ASP A 1 7.55 7.56 17.89
N TRP A 2 7.73 7.78 16.59
CA TRP A 2 7.90 6.71 15.59
C TRP A 2 9.17 5.85 15.77
N ASN A 3 10.09 6.31 16.59
CA ASN A 3 11.30 5.58 16.94
C ASN A 3 11.12 4.66 18.16
N LYS A 4 9.90 4.55 18.67
CA LYS A 4 9.57 3.71 19.83
C LYS A 4 8.48 2.69 19.46
N LYS A 5 8.09 1.90 20.45
CA LYS A 5 6.92 1.02 20.32
C LYS A 5 5.68 1.88 20.00
N LEU A 6 5.05 1.58 18.87
CA LEU A 6 3.81 2.21 18.42
C LEU A 6 2.64 1.51 19.10
N TYR A 7 1.87 2.27 19.87
CA TYR A 7 0.79 1.74 20.69
C TYR A 7 -0.26 2.84 20.94
N PRO A 8 -1.56 2.54 20.91
CA PRO A 8 -2.15 1.28 20.45
C PRO A 8 -2.07 1.11 18.93
N GLY A 9 -2.23 -0.13 18.46
CA GLY A 9 -2.25 -0.50 17.04
C GLY A 9 -3.16 -1.70 16.76
N PRO A 10 -3.07 -2.33 15.57
CA PRO A 10 -3.92 -3.46 15.21
C PRO A 10 -3.82 -4.67 16.16
N LEU A 11 -2.65 -4.91 16.75
CA LEU A 11 -2.47 -6.01 17.68
C LEU A 11 -3.35 -5.87 18.93
N GLU A 12 -3.57 -4.65 19.40
CA GLU A 12 -4.43 -4.37 20.54
C GLU A 12 -5.92 -4.48 20.21
N LEU A 13 -6.25 -4.58 18.92
CA LEU A 13 -7.62 -4.85 18.44
C LEU A 13 -7.89 -6.34 18.23
N GLY A 14 -6.90 -7.20 18.49
CA GLY A 14 -7.04 -8.65 18.41
C GLY A 14 -6.40 -9.31 17.19
N PHE A 15 -5.64 -8.58 16.37
CA PHE A 15 -4.82 -9.18 15.33
C PHE A 15 -3.51 -9.72 15.92
N ASP A 16 -3.07 -10.88 15.44
CA ASP A 16 -1.83 -11.53 15.89
C ASP A 16 -0.60 -10.99 15.17
N TYR A 17 -0.80 -10.40 13.99
CA TYR A 17 0.26 -9.85 13.14
C TYR A 17 -0.24 -8.62 12.39
N TYR A 18 0.63 -7.66 12.21
CA TYR A 18 0.42 -6.48 11.39
C TYR A 18 1.66 -6.15 10.56
N PHE A 19 1.48 -5.92 9.27
CA PHE A 19 2.47 -5.27 8.42
C PHE A 19 1.74 -4.29 7.50
N GLY A 20 2.20 -3.05 7.47
CA GLY A 20 1.54 -2.06 6.63
C GLY A 20 2.21 -0.70 6.65
N VAL A 21 1.53 0.25 6.04
CA VAL A 21 1.85 1.67 6.12
C VAL A 21 0.88 2.34 7.09
N PRO A 22 1.34 3.21 7.99
CA PRO A 22 0.47 3.82 9.01
C PRO A 22 -0.51 4.82 8.42
N ILE A 23 -0.14 5.41 7.30
CA ILE A 23 -0.93 6.36 6.52
C ILE A 23 -0.66 6.05 5.04
N LEU A 24 -1.57 6.43 4.18
CA LEU A 24 -1.41 6.30 2.73
C LEU A 24 -0.15 7.02 2.23
N ASN A 25 0.31 6.65 1.06
CA ASN A 25 1.46 7.27 0.37
C ASN A 25 1.28 8.77 0.04
N SER A 26 0.14 9.35 0.34
CA SER A 26 -0.15 10.79 0.23
C SER A 26 0.33 11.62 1.42
N HIS A 27 0.59 11.01 2.58
CA HIS A 27 0.93 11.71 3.82
C HIS A 27 2.07 11.02 4.58
N PRO A 28 2.99 11.80 5.19
CA PRO A 28 4.01 11.25 6.07
C PRO A 28 3.38 10.72 7.39
N PRO A 29 4.06 9.76 8.04
CA PRO A 29 5.39 9.28 7.73
C PRO A 29 5.41 8.21 6.65
N PHE A 30 6.40 8.27 5.77
CA PHE A 30 6.63 7.30 4.71
C PHE A 30 7.50 6.15 5.23
N VAL A 31 6.86 5.20 5.89
CA VAL A 31 7.51 4.05 6.55
C VAL A 31 6.63 2.82 6.43
N TYR A 32 7.25 1.66 6.51
CA TYR A 32 6.54 0.42 6.86
C TYR A 32 6.56 0.24 8.37
N VAL A 33 5.50 -0.33 8.89
CA VAL A 33 5.40 -0.75 10.29
C VAL A 33 5.12 -2.24 10.32
N GLU A 34 5.89 -2.97 11.12
CA GLU A 34 5.63 -4.38 11.41
C GLU A 34 5.36 -4.51 12.91
N ASN A 35 4.19 -5.02 13.21
CA ASN A 35 3.65 -5.08 14.55
C ASN A 35 3.67 -3.70 15.25
N HIS A 36 4.65 -3.45 16.09
CA HIS A 36 4.74 -2.21 16.87
C HIS A 36 5.90 -1.31 16.46
N HIS A 37 6.66 -1.66 15.43
CA HIS A 37 7.90 -0.94 15.12
C HIS A 37 8.02 -0.56 13.65
N VAL A 38 8.66 0.58 13.41
CA VAL A 38 9.07 0.96 12.06
C VAL A 38 10.08 -0.05 11.53
N VAL A 39 9.81 -0.58 10.35
CA VAL A 39 10.68 -1.57 9.70
C VAL A 39 12.03 -0.96 9.37
N GLY A 40 13.10 -1.67 9.74
CA GLY A 40 14.47 -1.25 9.50
C GLY A 40 15.01 -0.22 10.50
N TYR A 41 14.17 0.29 11.41
CA TYR A 41 14.64 1.21 12.42
C TYR A 41 15.67 0.56 13.35
N THR A 42 16.83 1.16 13.38
CA THR A 42 17.89 0.88 14.34
C THR A 42 18.57 2.19 14.73
N PRO A 43 19.36 2.25 15.81
CA PRO A 43 20.17 3.44 16.14
C PRO A 43 21.09 3.89 15.00
N ASP A 44 21.56 2.95 14.16
CA ASP A 44 22.46 3.21 13.05
C ASP A 44 21.72 3.57 11.75
N ASP A 45 20.44 3.21 11.63
CA ASP A 45 19.56 3.50 10.48
C ASP A 45 18.23 4.06 10.98
N PRO A 46 18.19 5.25 11.55
CA PRO A 46 17.00 5.80 12.14
C PRO A 46 16.02 6.31 11.09
N PHE A 47 14.76 6.35 11.47
CA PHE A 47 13.75 7.12 10.79
C PHE A 47 14.13 8.61 10.77
N VAL A 48 14.12 9.24 9.60
CA VAL A 48 14.64 10.60 9.41
C VAL A 48 13.50 11.59 9.17
N LYS A 49 13.41 12.59 10.01
CA LYS A 49 12.50 13.74 9.83
C LYS A 49 13.05 14.71 8.79
N GLY A 50 12.16 15.31 8.01
CA GLY A 50 12.51 16.28 6.98
C GLY A 50 12.89 15.67 5.63
N LYS A 51 12.85 14.34 5.48
CA LYS A 51 12.96 13.67 4.18
C LYS A 51 11.59 13.30 3.64
N ARG A 52 11.50 13.33 2.31
CA ARG A 52 10.37 12.78 1.55
C ARG A 52 10.69 11.37 1.07
N ALA A 53 9.67 10.59 0.73
CA ALA A 53 9.83 9.40 -0.08
C ALA A 53 10.47 9.77 -1.44
N GLU A 54 11.24 8.85 -2.01
CA GLU A 54 12.06 9.13 -3.20
C GLU A 54 11.24 9.50 -4.43
N THR A 55 9.99 9.09 -4.51
CA THR A 55 9.09 9.28 -5.66
C THR A 55 7.93 10.22 -5.40
N ALA A 56 8.08 11.20 -4.54
CA ALA A 56 7.05 12.22 -4.34
C ALA A 56 6.84 13.10 -5.60
N GLU A 57 6.59 12.46 -6.75
CA GLU A 57 6.25 13.12 -8.03
C GLU A 57 4.94 13.91 -7.96
N PHE A 58 4.20 13.68 -6.90
CA PHE A 58 2.85 14.18 -6.75
C PHE A 58 2.75 15.68 -6.54
N ASP A 59 3.79 16.27 -6.00
CA ASP A 59 3.74 17.62 -5.46
C ASP A 59 3.65 18.73 -6.48
N GLU A 60 4.32 18.59 -7.62
CA GLU A 60 4.36 19.65 -8.63
C GLU A 60 3.10 19.66 -9.50
N LYS A 61 2.62 18.49 -9.88
CA LYS A 61 1.50 18.35 -10.82
C LYS A 61 0.15 18.68 -10.21
N PHE A 62 -0.02 18.46 -8.90
CA PHE A 62 -1.30 18.63 -8.20
C PHE A 62 -1.31 19.72 -7.14
N GLY A 63 -0.22 20.50 -7.03
CA GLY A 63 -0.13 21.64 -6.13
C GLY A 63 -0.15 21.28 -4.63
N LEU A 64 0.20 20.06 -4.31
CA LEU A 64 0.29 19.60 -2.92
C LEU A 64 1.72 19.74 -2.38
N LYS A 65 2.34 20.89 -2.65
CA LYS A 65 3.58 21.27 -1.98
C LYS A 65 3.28 21.39 -0.49
N ASP A 66 3.95 20.57 0.30
CA ASP A 66 3.93 20.65 1.76
C ASP A 66 2.55 20.47 2.42
N ILE A 67 1.96 19.28 2.32
CA ILE A 67 0.90 18.92 3.25
C ILE A 67 1.52 18.79 4.65
N GLY A 68 1.49 19.90 5.39
CA GLY A 68 1.61 19.89 6.83
C GLY A 68 2.98 19.72 7.45
N GLY A 69 4.02 20.35 6.95
CA GLY A 69 5.24 20.49 7.72
C GLY A 69 6.28 19.38 7.50
N ALA A 70 6.99 18.99 8.53
CA ALA A 70 8.13 18.08 8.43
C ALA A 70 7.75 16.71 7.83
N VAL A 71 8.20 16.48 6.62
CA VAL A 71 8.11 15.18 5.96
C VAL A 71 9.05 14.19 6.65
N ALA A 72 8.62 12.97 6.80
CA ALA A 72 9.38 11.96 7.50
C ALA A 72 9.30 10.62 6.78
N ALA A 73 10.44 9.97 6.61
CA ALA A 73 10.55 8.74 5.83
C ALA A 73 11.70 7.84 6.30
N HIS A 74 11.60 6.56 6.01
CA HIS A 74 12.69 5.61 6.09
C HIS A 74 13.10 5.16 4.68
N ARG A 75 14.40 4.89 4.46
CA ARG A 75 14.96 4.53 3.14
C ARG A 75 14.36 3.27 2.50
N LEU A 76 13.77 2.37 3.31
CA LEU A 76 13.10 1.17 2.81
C LEU A 76 11.75 1.47 2.17
N TYR A 77 11.15 2.62 2.44
CA TYR A 77 9.90 3.02 1.82
C TYR A 77 10.14 3.59 0.43
N LYS A 78 9.50 2.99 -0.55
CA LYS A 78 9.53 3.39 -1.95
C LYS A 78 8.10 3.48 -2.44
N ASP A 79 7.61 4.65 -2.83
CA ASP A 79 6.21 4.85 -3.23
C ASP A 79 5.75 3.86 -4.30
N ARG A 80 6.58 3.64 -5.32
CA ARG A 80 6.28 2.71 -6.41
C ARG A 80 6.39 1.23 -6.04
N GLU A 81 6.87 0.91 -4.85
CA GLU A 81 7.01 -0.46 -4.38
C GLU A 81 6.00 -0.84 -3.29
N VAL A 82 5.18 0.11 -2.82
CA VAL A 82 4.27 -0.12 -1.70
C VAL A 82 3.31 -1.26 -2.00
N GLY A 83 2.61 -1.22 -3.13
CA GLY A 83 1.66 -2.28 -3.52
C GLY A 83 2.35 -3.65 -3.63
N THR A 84 3.50 -3.70 -4.28
CA THR A 84 4.31 -4.93 -4.42
C THR A 84 4.80 -5.44 -3.06
N THR A 85 5.26 -4.56 -2.18
CA THR A 85 5.75 -4.93 -0.84
C THR A 85 4.64 -5.50 0.03
N LEU A 86 3.49 -4.83 0.08
CA LEU A 86 2.32 -5.31 0.83
C LEU A 86 1.85 -6.67 0.30
N LYS A 87 1.77 -6.83 -1.03
CA LYS A 87 1.41 -8.09 -1.68
C LYS A 87 2.39 -9.21 -1.31
N ASN A 88 3.69 -8.93 -1.38
CA ASN A 88 4.71 -9.94 -1.04
C ASN A 88 4.58 -10.40 0.41
N LYS A 89 4.33 -9.47 1.34
CA LYS A 89 4.09 -9.80 2.76
C LYS A 89 2.83 -10.63 2.96
N ALA A 90 1.75 -10.32 2.25
CA ALA A 90 0.52 -11.12 2.32
C ALA A 90 0.75 -12.55 1.79
N VAL A 91 1.41 -12.70 0.66
CA VAL A 91 1.77 -14.01 0.08
C VAL A 91 2.67 -14.81 1.02
N GLU A 92 3.71 -14.19 1.57
CA GLU A 92 4.61 -14.81 2.55
C GLU A 92 3.83 -15.29 3.79
N TRP A 93 2.95 -14.44 4.29
CA TRP A 93 2.13 -14.74 5.47
C TRP A 93 1.16 -15.90 5.22
N ILE A 94 0.44 -15.90 4.09
CA ILE A 94 -0.46 -17.01 3.69
C ILE A 94 0.31 -18.33 3.65
N LYS A 95 1.47 -18.36 2.99
CA LYS A 95 2.31 -19.56 2.91
C LYS A 95 2.79 -20.08 4.26
N GLY A 96 3.09 -19.16 5.18
CA GLY A 96 3.51 -19.50 6.55
C GLY A 96 2.40 -20.00 7.46
N HIS A 97 1.12 -19.73 7.11
CA HIS A 97 -0.05 -20.06 7.95
C HIS A 97 -1.05 -20.99 7.25
N LYS A 98 -0.64 -21.67 6.20
CA LYS A 98 -1.52 -22.51 5.38
C LYS A 98 -2.12 -23.73 6.09
N ASP A 99 -1.49 -24.17 7.17
CA ASP A 99 -1.88 -25.37 7.91
C ASP A 99 -2.88 -25.06 9.06
N GLU A 100 -3.31 -23.82 9.19
CA GLU A 100 -4.24 -23.37 10.23
C GLU A 100 -5.32 -22.43 9.68
N PRO A 101 -6.51 -22.36 10.29
CA PRO A 101 -7.50 -21.37 9.94
C PRO A 101 -6.99 -19.95 10.19
N PHE A 102 -7.22 -19.03 9.24
CA PHE A 102 -6.82 -17.64 9.39
C PHE A 102 -7.86 -16.65 8.90
N PHE A 103 -7.74 -15.42 9.36
CA PHE A 103 -8.43 -14.25 8.87
C PHE A 103 -7.39 -13.23 8.41
N LEU A 104 -7.34 -12.96 7.11
CA LEU A 104 -6.45 -11.95 6.54
C LEU A 104 -7.26 -10.72 6.13
N TYR A 105 -6.99 -9.59 6.75
CA TYR A 105 -7.47 -8.28 6.32
C TYR A 105 -6.39 -7.54 5.53
N TYR A 106 -6.51 -7.57 4.21
CA TYR A 106 -5.55 -6.94 3.30
C TYR A 106 -6.08 -5.57 2.82
N ALA A 107 -5.65 -4.51 3.48
CA ALA A 107 -5.97 -3.14 3.09
C ALA A 107 -4.87 -2.59 2.16
N THR A 108 -5.13 -2.60 0.86
CA THR A 108 -4.20 -2.01 -0.11
C THR A 108 -4.25 -0.49 -0.12
N THR A 109 -3.15 0.16 -0.52
CA THR A 109 -3.11 1.60 -0.78
C THR A 109 -3.65 1.98 -2.16
N ASN A 110 -3.76 1.00 -3.06
CA ASN A 110 -4.35 1.18 -4.39
C ASN A 110 -5.89 1.31 -4.23
N ILE A 111 -6.53 2.21 -4.84
CA ILE A 111 -6.16 3.15 -5.87
C ILE A 111 -6.26 4.60 -5.33
N HIS A 112 -5.79 4.83 -4.13
CA HIS A 112 -5.75 6.18 -3.57
C HIS A 112 -4.63 7.00 -4.21
N HIS A 113 -4.84 8.31 -4.36
CA HIS A 113 -3.76 9.19 -4.81
C HIS A 113 -2.66 9.34 -3.72
N PRO A 114 -1.41 9.63 -4.10
CA PRO A 114 -0.85 9.74 -5.45
C PRO A 114 -0.84 8.39 -6.16
N PHE A 115 -1.07 8.44 -7.48
CA PHE A 115 -1.02 7.23 -8.29
C PHE A 115 0.42 6.90 -8.61
N THR A 116 1.02 6.06 -7.82
CA THR A 116 2.42 5.63 -7.94
C THR A 116 2.50 4.11 -8.17
N PRO A 117 1.98 3.62 -9.30
CA PRO A 117 2.07 2.20 -9.62
C PRO A 117 3.53 1.77 -9.77
N ALA A 118 3.81 0.51 -9.52
CA ALA A 118 5.13 -0.06 -9.77
C ALA A 118 5.54 0.17 -11.24
N GLU A 119 6.84 0.34 -11.46
CA GLU A 119 7.39 0.73 -12.77
C GLU A 119 6.88 -0.12 -13.93
N ARG A 120 6.70 -1.43 -13.71
CA ARG A 120 6.17 -2.36 -14.72
C ARG A 120 4.73 -2.07 -15.17
N PHE A 121 3.97 -1.27 -14.43
CA PHE A 121 2.61 -0.89 -14.78
C PHE A 121 2.51 0.51 -15.37
N VAL A 122 3.59 1.29 -15.34
CA VAL A 122 3.62 2.65 -15.91
C VAL A 122 3.34 2.58 -17.41
N GLY A 123 2.29 3.29 -17.83
CA GLY A 123 1.85 3.30 -19.23
C GLY A 123 1.11 2.04 -19.68
N SER A 124 0.72 1.15 -18.77
CA SER A 124 -0.04 -0.06 -19.10
C SER A 124 -1.52 0.23 -19.44
N SER A 125 -2.03 1.39 -19.06
CA SER A 125 -3.43 1.80 -19.26
C SER A 125 -3.54 3.09 -20.06
N GLU A 126 -4.53 3.16 -20.95
CA GLU A 126 -4.90 4.40 -21.65
C GLU A 126 -5.49 5.47 -20.72
N ALA A 127 -5.95 5.06 -19.53
CA ALA A 127 -6.47 5.97 -18.50
C ALA A 127 -5.35 6.65 -17.66
N GLY A 128 -4.08 6.48 -18.06
CA GLY A 128 -2.92 7.08 -17.41
C GLY A 128 -2.64 6.50 -16.00
N PRO A 129 -1.95 7.24 -15.12
CA PRO A 129 -1.48 6.71 -13.84
C PRO A 129 -2.58 6.13 -12.95
N TYR A 130 -3.81 6.62 -13.04
CA TYR A 130 -4.96 6.05 -12.35
C TYR A 130 -5.27 4.63 -12.84
N GLY A 131 -5.37 4.46 -14.17
CA GLY A 131 -5.58 3.15 -14.77
C GLY A 131 -4.41 2.19 -14.55
N ASP A 132 -3.19 2.69 -14.59
CA ASP A 132 -1.99 1.92 -14.27
C ASP A 132 -2.05 1.37 -12.83
N SER A 133 -2.53 2.18 -11.88
CA SER A 133 -2.74 1.77 -10.48
C SER A 133 -3.86 0.74 -10.32
N ILE A 134 -4.89 0.78 -11.18
CA ILE A 134 -5.92 -0.26 -11.23
C ILE A 134 -5.33 -1.58 -11.75
N HIS A 135 -4.51 -1.54 -12.80
CA HIS A 135 -3.81 -2.73 -13.30
C HIS A 135 -2.90 -3.36 -12.24
N GLU A 136 -2.21 -2.53 -11.44
CA GLU A 136 -1.44 -3.03 -10.31
C GLU A 136 -2.34 -3.68 -9.25
N LEU A 137 -3.47 -3.05 -8.91
CA LEU A 137 -4.43 -3.63 -7.96
C LEU A 137 -4.96 -4.98 -8.42
N ASP A 138 -5.36 -5.09 -9.69
CA ASP A 138 -5.83 -6.33 -10.29
C ASP A 138 -4.77 -7.43 -10.22
N TRP A 139 -3.52 -7.08 -10.55
CA TRP A 139 -2.39 -8.00 -10.41
C TRP A 139 -2.17 -8.43 -8.95
N ILE A 140 -2.26 -7.53 -7.97
CA ILE A 140 -2.13 -7.84 -6.54
C ILE A 140 -3.18 -8.89 -6.13
N VAL A 141 -4.43 -8.66 -6.50
CA VAL A 141 -5.54 -9.59 -6.23
C VAL A 141 -5.27 -10.94 -6.88
N GLY A 142 -4.86 -10.94 -8.15
CA GLY A 142 -4.51 -12.15 -8.89
C GLY A 142 -3.41 -12.97 -8.23
N GLU A 143 -2.35 -12.33 -7.74
CA GLU A 143 -1.24 -12.99 -7.05
C GLU A 143 -1.66 -13.62 -5.72
N ILE A 144 -2.54 -12.95 -4.96
CA ILE A 144 -3.10 -13.50 -3.72
C ILE A 144 -3.98 -14.71 -4.03
N MET A 145 -4.90 -14.60 -5.00
CA MET A 145 -5.76 -15.71 -5.42
C MET A 145 -4.95 -16.91 -5.92
N LYS A 146 -3.95 -16.65 -6.77
CA LYS A 146 -3.02 -17.67 -7.26
C LYS A 146 -2.28 -18.37 -6.10
N THR A 147 -1.87 -17.62 -5.08
CA THR A 147 -1.23 -18.20 -3.90
C THR A 147 -2.18 -19.15 -3.16
N LEU A 148 -3.44 -18.77 -2.99
CA LEU A 148 -4.44 -19.64 -2.38
C LEU A 148 -4.65 -20.93 -3.18
N GLU A 149 -4.65 -20.85 -4.51
CA GLU A 149 -4.74 -22.03 -5.40
C GLU A 149 -3.51 -22.93 -5.27
N GLU A 150 -2.30 -22.35 -5.37
CA GLU A 150 -1.02 -23.08 -5.31
C GLU A 150 -0.81 -23.79 -3.96
N GLU A 151 -1.30 -23.20 -2.86
CA GLU A 151 -1.20 -23.78 -1.53
C GLU A 151 -2.40 -24.69 -1.18
N GLY A 152 -3.34 -24.91 -2.10
CA GLY A 152 -4.49 -25.78 -1.93
C GLY A 152 -5.54 -25.24 -0.97
N LEU A 153 -5.61 -23.93 -0.80
CA LEU A 153 -6.50 -23.24 0.13
C LEU A 153 -7.77 -22.72 -0.52
N ALA A 154 -7.81 -22.59 -1.86
CA ALA A 154 -8.85 -21.88 -2.57
C ALA A 154 -10.26 -22.42 -2.29
N ASP A 155 -10.43 -23.74 -2.27
CA ASP A 155 -11.75 -24.40 -2.08
C ASP A 155 -12.30 -24.21 -0.65
N ASN A 156 -11.46 -23.84 0.31
CA ASN A 156 -11.83 -23.62 1.71
C ASN A 156 -11.61 -22.17 2.18
N THR A 157 -11.51 -21.23 1.26
CA THR A 157 -11.30 -19.82 1.57
C THR A 157 -12.44 -18.99 1.01
N LEU A 158 -13.11 -18.21 1.88
CA LEU A 158 -14.00 -17.15 1.44
C LEU A 158 -13.17 -15.90 1.10
N PHE A 159 -13.02 -15.59 -0.18
CA PHE A 159 -12.35 -14.39 -0.66
C PHE A 159 -13.37 -13.27 -0.89
N ILE A 160 -13.18 -12.12 -0.22
CA ILE A 160 -14.04 -10.94 -0.35
C ILE A 160 -13.22 -9.79 -0.89
N PHE A 161 -13.64 -9.23 -2.03
CA PHE A 161 -13.10 -7.99 -2.59
C PHE A 161 -14.14 -6.88 -2.44
N THR A 162 -13.72 -5.74 -1.86
CA THR A 162 -14.60 -4.60 -1.65
C THR A 162 -13.81 -3.29 -1.69
N SER A 163 -14.53 -2.17 -1.75
CA SER A 163 -13.97 -0.83 -1.62
C SER A 163 -14.59 -0.14 -0.40
N ASP A 164 -13.82 0.72 0.26
CA ASP A 164 -14.27 1.54 1.39
C ASP A 164 -15.19 2.68 0.95
N ASN A 165 -15.01 3.19 -0.29
CA ASN A 165 -15.83 4.24 -0.88
C ASN A 165 -15.82 4.18 -2.40
N GLY A 166 -16.65 5.02 -3.01
CA GLY A 166 -16.66 5.20 -4.46
C GLY A 166 -15.45 5.99 -4.98
N PRO A 167 -15.30 6.07 -6.31
CA PRO A 167 -14.18 6.77 -6.93
C PRO A 167 -14.20 8.27 -6.61
N MET A 168 -13.00 8.83 -6.39
CA MET A 168 -12.86 10.27 -6.26
C MET A 168 -13.05 10.94 -7.63
N MET A 169 -14.16 11.60 -7.84
CA MET A 169 -14.49 12.28 -9.09
C MET A 169 -13.75 13.61 -9.30
N ASN A 170 -12.96 14.05 -8.31
CA ASN A 170 -12.19 15.28 -8.36
C ASN A 170 -10.73 15.03 -8.75
N ARG A 171 -10.18 15.86 -9.63
CA ARG A 171 -8.76 16.02 -9.96
C ARG A 171 -8.04 14.90 -10.73
N GLY A 172 -8.42 13.68 -10.71
CA GLY A 172 -7.73 12.62 -11.48
C GLY A 172 -8.73 11.62 -12.01
N GLY A 173 -9.72 11.28 -11.20
CA GLY A 173 -10.83 10.43 -11.60
C GLY A 173 -11.68 11.04 -12.71
N GLN A 174 -11.85 12.38 -12.76
CA GLN A 174 -12.57 13.04 -13.86
C GLN A 174 -11.85 12.98 -15.19
N GLU A 175 -10.51 13.10 -15.20
CA GLU A 175 -9.75 12.96 -16.45
C GLU A 175 -9.72 11.51 -16.92
N ALA A 176 -9.57 10.55 -16.02
CA ALA A 176 -9.63 9.14 -16.35
C ALA A 176 -11.01 8.73 -16.86
N TRP A 177 -12.06 9.19 -16.18
CA TRP A 177 -13.46 8.96 -16.60
C TRP A 177 -13.75 9.58 -17.96
N ARG A 178 -13.30 10.80 -18.22
CA ARG A 178 -13.48 11.47 -19.52
C ARG A 178 -12.73 10.81 -20.66
N ARG A 179 -11.59 10.16 -20.38
CA ARG A 179 -10.80 9.43 -21.40
C ARG A 179 -11.32 8.03 -21.67
N GLY A 180 -12.02 7.42 -20.73
CA GLY A 180 -12.56 6.07 -20.85
C GLY A 180 -13.97 5.99 -21.48
N HIS A 181 -14.55 7.13 -21.85
CA HIS A 181 -15.88 7.21 -22.45
C HIS A 181 -15.89 7.80 -23.87
N HIS A 182 -14.87 7.50 -24.66
CA HIS A 182 -14.85 7.78 -26.11
C HIS A 182 -14.90 6.49 -26.90
#